data_e2deb6fb17db2fa62ac5b41f6924c92b
#
_entry.id   e2deb6fb17db2fa62ac5b41f6924c92b
#
_cell.length_a   1.000
_cell.length_b   1.000
_cell.length_c   1.000
_cell.angle_alpha   90.00
_cell.angle_beta   90.00
_cell.angle_gamma   90.00
#
_symmetry.space_group_name_H-M   'P 1'
#
loop_
_entity.id
_entity.type
_entity.pdbx_description
1 polymer ?
#
loop_
_entity_poly.entity_id
_entity_poly.type
_entity_poly.pdbx_seq_one_letter_code
_entity_poly.pdbx_strand_id
1 'polypeptide(L)'
;MTAGRVVVYGAPDCSLCGPAKEIVREVAGRLGVPVDEVDISGDEVLERRYRPRLPVVEIDGRTAFVYAVDAGELEDALRADRDAQGDARHRPS
;
A
#
# COMPACT_ATOMS: atom_id res chain seq x y z
N MET A 1 -11.07 -2.22 -15.27
CA MET A 1 -9.69 -2.31 -14.74
C MET A 1 -9.72 -2.35 -13.24
N THR A 2 -8.98 -3.24 -12.68
CA THR A 2 -8.82 -3.26 -11.24
C THR A 2 -7.77 -2.25 -10.84
N ALA A 3 -7.76 -1.91 -9.58
CA ALA A 3 -6.64 -1.17 -9.01
C ALA A 3 -5.38 -1.94 -9.35
N GLY A 4 -4.29 -1.22 -9.52
CA GLY A 4 -3.08 -1.85 -9.94
C GLY A 4 -2.47 -2.70 -8.86
N ARG A 5 -1.72 -2.09 -7.97
CA ARG A 5 -0.88 -2.87 -7.08
C ARG A 5 -0.62 -2.13 -5.79
N VAL A 6 -0.58 -2.86 -4.70
CA VAL A 6 -0.17 -2.33 -3.42
C VAL A 6 1.24 -2.85 -3.11
N VAL A 7 2.10 -1.95 -2.68
CA VAL A 7 3.46 -2.32 -2.27
C VAL A 7 3.65 -1.89 -0.82
N VAL A 8 4.12 -2.81 0.01
CA VAL A 8 4.42 -2.53 1.41
C VAL A 8 5.93 -2.62 1.59
N TYR A 9 6.54 -1.54 2.01
CA TYR A 9 7.97 -1.53 2.32
C TYR A 9 8.15 -1.70 3.82
N GLY A 10 9.04 -2.59 4.19
CA GLY A 10 9.28 -2.86 5.59
C GLY A 10 10.66 -3.42 5.84
N ALA A 11 10.94 -3.74 7.08
CA ALA A 11 12.20 -4.34 7.48
C ALA A 11 11.96 -5.27 8.67
N PRO A 12 12.82 -6.28 8.84
CA PRO A 12 12.62 -7.24 9.94
C PRO A 12 12.68 -6.60 11.32
N ASP A 13 13.42 -5.53 11.46
CA ASP A 13 13.57 -4.85 12.75
C ASP A 13 12.51 -3.78 13.00
N CYS A 14 11.52 -3.70 12.16
CA CYS A 14 10.46 -2.70 12.28
C CYS A 14 9.25 -3.35 12.96
N SER A 15 8.95 -2.91 14.18
CA SER A 15 7.86 -3.53 14.93
C SER A 15 6.49 -3.20 14.37
N LEU A 16 6.36 -2.10 13.66
CA LEU A 16 5.08 -1.69 13.08
C LEU A 16 4.79 -2.35 11.74
N CYS A 17 5.81 -2.94 11.12
CA CYS A 17 5.65 -3.48 9.77
C CYS A 17 4.84 -4.77 9.75
N GLY A 18 4.97 -5.60 10.77
CA GLY A 18 4.20 -6.84 10.83
C GLY A 18 2.70 -6.60 10.80
N PRO A 19 2.18 -5.80 11.74
CA PRO A 19 0.74 -5.50 11.72
C PRO A 19 0.29 -4.84 10.43
N ALA A 20 1.10 -3.94 9.88
CA ALA A 20 0.74 -3.27 8.63
C ALA A 20 0.62 -4.27 7.48
N LYS A 21 1.56 -5.20 7.40
CA LYS A 21 1.52 -6.21 6.34
C LYS A 21 0.27 -7.06 6.44
N GLU A 22 -0.10 -7.44 7.66
CA GLU A 22 -1.30 -8.26 7.84
C GLU A 22 -2.55 -7.53 7.38
N ILE A 23 -2.66 -6.27 7.74
CA ILE A 23 -3.80 -5.47 7.32
C ILE A 23 -3.86 -5.37 5.79
N VAL A 24 -2.73 -5.08 5.18
CA VAL A 24 -2.68 -4.95 3.73
C VAL A 24 -3.04 -6.26 3.05
N ARG A 25 -2.49 -7.38 3.54
CA ARG A 25 -2.81 -8.68 2.95
C ARG A 25 -4.30 -8.97 3.02
N GLU A 26 -4.89 -8.69 4.16
CA GLU A 26 -6.31 -8.99 4.34
C GLU A 26 -7.18 -8.13 3.46
N VAL A 27 -6.96 -6.82 3.50
CA VAL A 27 -7.84 -5.90 2.77
C VAL A 27 -7.65 -6.06 1.27
N ALA A 28 -6.42 -6.08 0.80
CA ALA A 28 -6.17 -6.23 -0.62
C ALA A 28 -6.63 -7.60 -1.12
N GLY A 29 -6.46 -8.62 -0.29
CA GLY A 29 -6.92 -9.96 -0.66
C GLY A 29 -8.41 -10.03 -0.87
N ARG A 30 -9.18 -9.37 0.02
CA ARG A 30 -10.63 -9.35 -0.14
C ARG A 30 -11.06 -8.64 -1.42
N LEU A 31 -10.30 -7.65 -1.82
CA LEU A 31 -10.65 -6.85 -3.00
C LEU A 31 -9.98 -7.35 -4.28
N GLY A 32 -9.17 -8.39 -4.17
CA GLY A 32 -8.52 -8.96 -5.35
C GLY A 32 -7.39 -8.10 -5.89
N VAL A 33 -6.75 -7.30 -5.05
CA VAL A 33 -5.66 -6.42 -5.45
C VAL A 33 -4.33 -7.08 -5.14
N PRO A 34 -3.40 -7.16 -6.11
CA PRO A 34 -2.10 -7.76 -5.85
C PRO A 34 -1.28 -6.96 -4.84
N VAL A 35 -0.52 -7.68 -4.03
CA VAL A 35 0.33 -7.06 -3.00
C VAL A 35 1.76 -7.55 -3.18
N ASP A 36 2.70 -6.64 -3.18
CA ASP A 36 4.12 -6.94 -3.08
C ASP A 36 4.63 -6.46 -1.73
N GLU A 37 5.39 -7.31 -1.08
CA GLU A 37 6.02 -6.95 0.19
C GLU A 37 7.51 -6.85 -0.07
N VAL A 38 8.08 -5.69 0.20
CA VAL A 38 9.48 -5.41 -0.10
C VAL A 38 10.23 -5.20 1.20
N ASP A 39 11.28 -6.00 1.39
CA ASP A 39 12.19 -5.83 2.52
C ASP A 39 13.31 -4.90 2.05
N ILE A 40 13.42 -3.74 2.70
CA ILE A 40 14.39 -2.76 2.28
C ILE A 40 15.80 -3.04 2.82
N SER A 41 15.93 -4.03 3.71
CA SER A 41 17.21 -4.34 4.34
C SER A 41 18.23 -4.70 3.27
N GLY A 42 19.42 -4.11 3.37
CA GLY A 42 20.50 -4.42 2.45
C GLY A 42 20.46 -3.68 1.14
N ASP A 43 19.43 -2.88 0.90
CA ASP A 43 19.36 -2.05 -0.30
C ASP A 43 19.56 -0.60 0.11
N GLU A 44 20.71 -0.04 -0.22
CA GLU A 44 21.06 1.30 0.22
C GLU A 44 20.05 2.35 -0.22
N VAL A 45 19.58 2.24 -1.45
CA VAL A 45 18.65 3.22 -1.99
C VAL A 45 17.32 3.15 -1.24
N LEU A 46 16.81 1.94 -1.07
CA LEU A 46 15.53 1.76 -0.38
C LEU A 46 15.64 2.12 1.10
N GLU A 47 16.77 1.79 1.73
CA GLU A 47 17.00 2.16 3.12
C GLU A 47 16.93 3.66 3.29
N ARG A 48 17.62 4.39 2.44
CA ARG A 48 17.65 5.83 2.53
C ARG A 48 16.28 6.44 2.29
N ARG A 49 15.56 5.86 1.36
CA ARG A 49 14.28 6.43 0.93
C ARG A 49 13.15 6.13 1.91
N TYR A 50 13.11 4.92 2.46
CA TYR A 50 11.94 4.46 3.20
C TYR A 50 12.16 4.25 4.68
N ARG A 51 13.39 3.98 5.12
CA ARG A 51 13.65 3.60 6.51
C ARG A 51 13.02 4.59 7.51
N PRO A 52 13.16 5.91 7.34
CA PRO A 52 12.62 6.85 8.33
C PRO A 52 11.11 6.82 8.46
N ARG A 53 10.41 6.18 7.52
CA ARG A 53 8.95 6.24 7.49
C ARG A 53 8.28 4.88 7.48
N LEU A 54 9.02 3.83 7.79
CA LEU A 54 8.47 2.48 7.77
C LEU A 54 7.34 2.31 8.77
N PRO A 55 6.33 1.51 8.45
CA PRO A 55 6.09 0.92 7.14
C PRO A 55 5.55 1.95 6.14
N VAL A 56 5.86 1.75 4.87
CA VAL A 56 5.35 2.61 3.80
C VAL A 56 4.49 1.76 2.89
N VAL A 57 3.29 2.24 2.62
CA VAL A 57 2.37 1.55 1.70
C VAL A 57 2.14 2.45 0.50
N GLU A 58 2.40 1.91 -0.67
CA GLU A 58 2.17 2.62 -1.93
C GLU A 58 1.06 1.93 -2.69
N ILE A 59 0.20 2.72 -3.30
CA ILE A 59 -0.86 2.23 -4.17
C ILE A 59 -0.59 2.83 -5.55
N ASP A 60 -0.35 1.95 -6.51
CA ASP A 60 -0.06 2.36 -7.90
C ASP A 60 1.04 3.40 -7.96
N GLY A 61 2.09 3.19 -7.16
CA GLY A 61 3.27 4.04 -7.19
C GLY A 61 3.17 5.30 -6.36
N ARG A 62 2.04 5.52 -5.69
CA ARG A 62 1.85 6.71 -4.85
C ARG A 62 1.84 6.32 -3.39
N THR A 63 2.52 7.09 -2.56
CA THR A 63 2.53 6.84 -1.13
C THR A 63 1.14 7.08 -0.55
N ALA A 64 0.59 6.05 0.07
CA ALA A 64 -0.74 6.15 0.67
C ALA A 64 -0.68 6.20 2.19
N PHE A 65 0.21 5.44 2.80
CA PHE A 65 0.32 5.38 4.25
C PHE A 65 1.78 5.31 4.65
N VAL A 66 2.10 5.97 5.77
CA VAL A 66 3.39 5.83 6.42
C VAL A 66 3.13 5.60 7.91
N TYR A 67 4.02 4.85 8.56
CA TYR A 67 4.03 4.55 9.98
C TYR A 67 2.93 3.57 10.41
N ALA A 68 1.72 3.72 9.90
CA ALA A 68 0.62 2.84 10.29
C ALA A 68 -0.38 2.75 9.15
N VAL A 69 -1.14 1.66 9.14
CA VAL A 69 -2.17 1.44 8.13
C VAL A 69 -3.48 1.18 8.86
N ASP A 70 -4.51 1.92 8.49
CA ASP A 70 -5.86 1.67 8.98
C ASP A 70 -6.62 0.86 7.95
N ALA A 71 -7.21 -0.26 8.38
CA ALA A 71 -7.86 -1.17 7.45
C ALA A 71 -9.00 -0.50 6.69
N GLY A 72 -9.81 0.29 7.38
CA GLY A 72 -10.93 0.97 6.74
C GLY A 72 -10.48 1.99 5.73
N GLU A 73 -9.46 2.77 6.08
CA GLU A 73 -8.92 3.76 5.16
C GLU A 73 -8.27 3.11 3.96
N LEU A 74 -7.59 1.98 4.17
CA LEU A 74 -6.99 1.27 3.04
C LEU A 74 -8.07 0.73 2.12
N GLU A 75 -9.11 0.15 2.69
CA GLU A 75 -10.22 -0.34 1.87
C GLU A 75 -10.83 0.78 1.05
N ASP A 76 -11.07 1.92 1.68
CA ASP A 76 -11.62 3.07 0.97
C ASP A 76 -10.70 3.54 -0.14
N ALA A 77 -9.41 3.58 0.13
CA ALA A 77 -8.45 4.03 -0.87
C ALA A 77 -8.41 3.08 -2.07
N LEU A 78 -8.47 1.78 -1.82
CA LEU A 78 -8.44 0.81 -2.91
C LEU A 78 -9.74 0.83 -3.71
N ARG A 79 -10.87 1.00 -3.04
CA ARG A 79 -12.15 1.10 -3.73
C ARG A 79 -12.24 2.38 -4.54
N ALA A 80 -11.76 3.48 -3.98
CA ALA A 80 -11.77 4.76 -4.70
C ALA A 80 -10.93 4.68 -5.95
N ASP A 81 -9.78 4.02 -5.87
CA ASP A 81 -8.92 3.87 -7.01
C ASP A 81 -9.59 3.06 -8.12
N ARG A 82 -10.24 1.97 -7.74
CA ARG A 82 -10.98 1.16 -8.70
C ARG A 82 -12.15 1.93 -9.29
N ASP A 83 -12.88 2.63 -8.46
CA ASP A 83 -14.02 3.41 -8.92
C ASP A 83 -13.57 4.51 -9.86
N ALA A 84 -12.48 5.17 -9.54
CA ALA A 84 -11.95 6.22 -10.40
C ALA A 84 -11.59 5.65 -11.76
N GLN A 85 -10.97 4.48 -11.79
CA GLN A 85 -10.60 3.87 -13.06
C GLN A 85 -11.83 3.43 -13.82
N GLY A 86 -12.81 2.88 -13.11
CA GLY A 86 -14.02 2.41 -13.76
C GLY A 86 -14.90 3.54 -14.25
N ASP A 87 -14.85 4.66 -13.57
CA ASP A 87 -15.74 5.78 -13.87
C ASP A 87 -15.08 6.92 -14.60
N ALA A 88 -13.87 6.73 -15.05
CA ALA A 88 -13.11 7.82 -15.64
C ALA A 88 -13.90 8.50 -16.75
N ARG A 89 -14.64 7.73 -17.49
CA ARG A 89 -15.37 8.22 -18.66
C ARG A 89 -16.55 9.11 -18.33
N HIS A 90 -17.07 9.03 -17.13
CA HIS A 90 -18.26 9.81 -16.82
C HIS A 90 -18.14 10.57 -15.51
N ARG A 91 -16.93 10.75 -15.06
CA ARG A 91 -16.76 11.58 -13.89
C ARG A 91 -17.15 12.99 -14.23
N PRO A 92 -17.92 13.59 -13.37
CA PRO A 92 -18.44 14.92 -13.69
C PRO A 92 -17.38 16.01 -13.63
N SER A 93 -16.24 15.73 -13.11
CA SER A 93 -15.26 16.79 -13.06
C SER A 93 -13.91 16.35 -13.41
#